data_2ca7813298334e36e8771c8f3c9ad204
#
_entry.id   2ca7813298334e36e8771c8f3c9ad204
#
_cell.length_a   1.000
_cell.length_b   1.000
_cell.length_c   1.000
_cell.angle_alpha   90.00
_cell.angle_beta   90.00
_cell.angle_gamma   90.00
#
_symmetry.space_group_name_H-M   'P 1'
#
loop_
_entity.id
_entity.type
_entity.pdbx_description
1 polymer ?
#
loop_
_entity_poly.entity_id
_entity_poly.type
_entity_poly.pdbx_seq_one_letter_code
_entity_poly.pdbx_strand_id
1 'polypeptide(L)'
;PPAIEGKYKNLSALNNIDTGKSYWTQGYNNLTTFTASNRQFLASGPIAISMFRLMFLTIYNRTVMDNNKKEDLYDVVMRGEWTLDYQYNLIKGMYVDSGDNKRTDDDTYGFITGDIISMDPYMVSTGVPLITKDAETRELTFNADAQKELTEVVDAVQKLVHDEGTYLFKTADKDDVGKNYIVEAFAKGKSMMATLMFWNMEHNIDQLATLTYGIAPIPKFSKTQEYRSYVQDQVSSFGISAGVGGDDRSEELPCWKPWRTTAIISCGRHTIPIRCPPGICRIRSPRRF
;
A
#
# COMPACT_ATOMS: atom_id res chain seq x y z
N PRO A 1 -4.66 0.31 -24.58
CA PRO A 1 -4.02 -0.51 -23.53
C PRO A 1 -3.69 -1.90 -24.05
N PRO A 2 -2.54 -2.49 -23.69
CA PRO A 2 -2.06 -3.77 -24.25
C PRO A 2 -3.06 -4.93 -24.14
N ALA A 3 -3.90 -4.94 -23.14
CA ALA A 3 -4.95 -5.97 -22.98
C ALA A 3 -6.03 -5.87 -24.07
N ILE A 4 -6.47 -4.64 -24.40
CA ILE A 4 -7.44 -4.38 -25.46
C ILE A 4 -6.86 -4.69 -26.84
N GLU A 5 -5.55 -4.48 -27.01
CA GLU A 5 -4.81 -4.79 -28.23
C GLU A 5 -4.54 -6.30 -28.41
N GLY A 6 -5.07 -7.16 -27.54
CA GLY A 6 -4.90 -8.60 -27.62
C GLY A 6 -3.49 -9.10 -27.29
N LYS A 7 -2.67 -8.30 -26.57
CA LYS A 7 -1.30 -8.69 -26.22
C LYS A 7 -1.22 -9.66 -25.03
N TYR A 8 -2.32 -9.87 -24.32
CA TYR A 8 -2.42 -10.79 -23.18
C TYR A 8 -3.51 -11.83 -23.38
N LYS A 9 -3.28 -13.02 -22.86
CA LYS A 9 -4.29 -14.07 -22.78
C LYS A 9 -5.34 -13.74 -21.71
N ASN A 10 -6.58 -14.13 -21.95
CA ASN A 10 -7.64 -14.06 -20.96
C ASN A 10 -7.42 -15.12 -19.88
N LEU A 11 -7.05 -14.73 -18.67
CA LEU A 11 -6.76 -15.64 -17.55
C LEU A 11 -7.99 -16.44 -17.13
N SER A 12 -9.21 -15.87 -17.26
CA SER A 12 -10.47 -16.54 -16.93
C SER A 12 -10.82 -17.67 -17.89
N ALA A 13 -10.18 -17.75 -19.06
CA ALA A 13 -10.38 -18.82 -20.03
C ALA A 13 -9.37 -19.97 -19.89
N LEU A 14 -8.44 -19.88 -18.97
CA LEU A 14 -7.38 -20.88 -18.80
C LEU A 14 -7.74 -21.88 -17.71
N ASN A 15 -7.80 -23.17 -18.06
CA ASN A 15 -8.24 -24.25 -17.16
C ASN A 15 -7.36 -24.42 -15.90
N ASN A 16 -6.08 -24.01 -15.98
CA ASN A 16 -5.10 -24.20 -14.91
C ASN A 16 -4.95 -22.97 -14.00
N ILE A 17 -5.70 -21.89 -14.25
CA ILE A 17 -5.66 -20.66 -13.44
C ILE A 17 -7.01 -20.45 -12.80
N ASP A 18 -7.03 -20.53 -11.47
CA ASP A 18 -8.20 -20.17 -10.68
C ASP A 18 -7.91 -18.90 -9.91
N THR A 19 -8.35 -17.77 -10.46
CA THR A 19 -8.16 -16.44 -9.84
C THR A 19 -9.05 -16.23 -8.61
N GLY A 20 -9.93 -17.17 -8.27
CA GLY A 20 -10.73 -17.19 -7.05
C GLY A 20 -9.97 -17.70 -5.81
N LYS A 21 -8.76 -18.25 -5.96
CA LYS A 21 -7.98 -18.77 -4.84
C LYS A 21 -7.49 -17.65 -3.91
N SER A 22 -7.29 -17.99 -2.63
CA SER A 22 -6.92 -17.05 -1.56
C SER A 22 -5.55 -16.36 -1.72
N TYR A 23 -4.66 -16.91 -2.56
CA TYR A 23 -3.39 -16.27 -2.90
C TYR A 23 -3.53 -15.18 -3.98
N TRP A 24 -4.74 -14.93 -4.46
CA TRP A 24 -5.10 -13.79 -5.28
C TRP A 24 -5.91 -12.78 -4.48
N THR A 25 -5.67 -11.48 -4.69
CA THR A 25 -6.47 -10.43 -4.09
C THR A 25 -7.74 -10.19 -4.90
N GLN A 26 -8.89 -10.60 -4.37
CA GLN A 26 -10.17 -10.49 -5.08
C GLN A 26 -10.53 -9.03 -5.40
N GLY A 27 -10.22 -8.09 -4.52
CA GLY A 27 -10.40 -6.66 -4.79
C GLY A 27 -9.68 -6.20 -6.05
N TYR A 28 -8.40 -6.55 -6.19
CA TYR A 28 -7.61 -6.24 -7.38
C TYR A 28 -8.15 -6.96 -8.63
N ASN A 29 -8.42 -8.25 -8.52
CA ASN A 29 -8.92 -9.06 -9.63
C ASN A 29 -10.27 -8.54 -10.16
N ASN A 30 -11.17 -8.15 -9.26
CA ASN A 30 -12.44 -7.55 -9.64
C ASN A 30 -12.27 -6.23 -10.40
N LEU A 31 -11.31 -5.39 -9.97
CA LEU A 31 -11.02 -4.14 -10.67
C LEU A 31 -10.42 -4.37 -12.05
N THR A 32 -9.57 -5.38 -12.20
CA THR A 32 -8.88 -5.71 -13.47
C THR A 32 -9.65 -6.63 -14.41
N THR A 33 -10.86 -7.03 -14.03
CA THR A 33 -11.77 -7.79 -14.89
C THR A 33 -12.60 -6.83 -15.72
N PHE A 34 -12.46 -6.89 -17.04
CA PHE A 34 -13.12 -5.97 -17.96
C PHE A 34 -14.23 -6.66 -18.74
N THR A 35 -15.23 -5.87 -19.11
CA THR A 35 -16.38 -6.27 -19.93
C THR A 35 -17.38 -7.24 -19.25
N ALA A 36 -18.62 -7.23 -19.72
CA ALA A 36 -19.67 -8.18 -19.32
C ALA A 36 -19.27 -9.65 -19.51
N SER A 37 -18.32 -9.92 -20.41
CA SER A 37 -17.77 -11.27 -20.64
C SER A 37 -16.75 -11.74 -19.61
N ASN A 38 -16.55 -10.98 -18.54
CA ASN A 38 -15.70 -11.35 -17.40
C ASN A 38 -14.24 -11.67 -17.78
N ARG A 39 -13.68 -10.94 -18.76
CA ARG A 39 -12.30 -11.12 -19.21
C ARG A 39 -11.31 -10.53 -18.23
N GLN A 40 -10.39 -11.35 -17.74
CA GLN A 40 -9.32 -10.95 -16.85
C GLN A 40 -7.97 -11.18 -17.51
N PHE A 41 -7.16 -10.16 -17.65
CA PHE A 41 -5.86 -10.21 -18.32
C PHE A 41 -4.68 -10.10 -17.36
N LEU A 42 -4.91 -9.53 -16.17
CA LEU A 42 -3.93 -9.35 -15.12
C LEU A 42 -4.50 -9.85 -13.80
N ALA A 43 -3.65 -10.44 -12.99
CA ALA A 43 -3.97 -10.82 -11.61
C ALA A 43 -2.83 -10.41 -10.67
N SER A 44 -3.16 -10.11 -9.43
CA SER A 44 -2.19 -9.87 -8.37
C SER A 44 -2.73 -10.37 -7.03
N GLY A 45 -1.87 -10.43 -6.03
CA GLY A 45 -2.27 -10.90 -4.71
C GLY A 45 -1.08 -11.19 -3.81
N PRO A 46 -1.31 -11.83 -2.65
CA PRO A 46 -0.27 -12.23 -1.69
C PRO A 46 0.87 -13.06 -2.28
N ILE A 47 0.70 -13.64 -3.46
CA ILE A 47 1.78 -14.30 -4.21
C ILE A 47 2.86 -13.32 -4.68
N ALA A 48 2.52 -12.02 -4.82
CA ALA A 48 3.45 -10.98 -5.18
C ALA A 48 4.00 -10.30 -3.92
N ILE A 49 5.30 -10.44 -3.65
CA ILE A 49 5.92 -9.81 -2.47
C ILE A 49 5.76 -8.28 -2.47
N SER A 50 5.65 -7.66 -3.65
CA SER A 50 5.39 -6.23 -3.80
C SER A 50 4.07 -5.79 -3.16
N MET A 51 3.06 -6.68 -3.06
CA MET A 51 1.81 -6.38 -2.35
C MET A 51 2.05 -6.06 -0.87
N PHE A 52 2.98 -6.76 -0.23
CA PHE A 52 3.34 -6.50 1.16
C PHE A 52 4.29 -5.31 1.27
N ARG A 53 5.33 -5.27 0.42
CA ARG A 53 6.33 -4.21 0.47
C ARG A 53 5.75 -2.82 0.26
N LEU A 54 4.76 -2.69 -0.62
CA LEU A 54 4.13 -1.43 -0.98
C LEU A 54 2.84 -1.14 -0.18
N MET A 55 2.55 -1.96 0.83
CA MET A 55 1.42 -1.73 1.73
C MET A 55 1.76 -0.64 2.72
N PHE A 56 0.86 0.34 2.86
CA PHE A 56 0.96 1.40 3.85
C PHE A 56 0.50 0.94 5.23
N LEU A 57 1.17 1.47 6.25
CA LEU A 57 0.91 1.19 7.65
C LEU A 57 1.22 2.41 8.51
N THR A 58 0.77 2.37 9.75
CA THR A 58 1.23 3.28 10.81
C THR A 58 2.27 2.56 11.65
N ILE A 59 3.48 3.13 11.74
CA ILE A 59 4.48 2.73 12.72
C ILE A 59 4.36 3.65 13.94
N TYR A 60 4.52 3.11 15.16
CA TYR A 60 4.48 3.89 16.38
C TYR A 60 5.57 3.48 17.36
N ASN A 61 6.14 4.47 18.05
CA ASN A 61 7.21 4.29 19.04
C ASN A 61 6.58 4.00 20.41
N ARG A 62 6.70 2.74 20.88
CA ARG A 62 6.12 2.30 22.15
C ARG A 62 6.70 3.05 23.32
N THR A 63 8.01 3.31 23.33
CA THR A 63 8.66 4.04 24.40
C THR A 63 8.11 5.46 24.52
N VAL A 64 7.88 6.14 23.38
CA VAL A 64 7.28 7.49 23.39
C VAL A 64 5.81 7.43 23.84
N MET A 65 5.06 6.40 23.44
CA MET A 65 3.68 6.17 23.90
C MET A 65 3.65 6.02 25.42
N ASP A 66 4.47 5.12 25.98
CA ASP A 66 4.55 4.83 27.42
C ASP A 66 4.94 6.07 28.23
N ASN A 67 5.95 6.83 27.77
CA ASN A 67 6.39 8.05 28.43
C ASN A 67 5.29 9.13 28.47
N ASN A 68 4.43 9.16 27.47
CA ASN A 68 3.28 10.05 27.40
C ASN A 68 1.99 9.43 28.00
N LYS A 69 2.10 8.27 28.69
CA LYS A 69 0.97 7.55 29.30
C LYS A 69 -0.18 7.29 28.33
N LYS A 70 0.18 6.99 27.08
CA LYS A 70 -0.77 6.61 26.02
C LYS A 70 -0.92 5.10 26.00
N GLU A 71 -2.12 4.63 25.67
CA GLU A 71 -2.39 3.21 25.51
C GLU A 71 -1.68 2.65 24.28
N ASP A 72 -1.27 1.36 24.32
CA ASP A 72 -0.67 0.68 23.17
C ASP A 72 -1.68 0.60 22.01
N LEU A 73 -1.27 1.04 20.84
CA LEU A 73 -2.13 1.02 19.65
C LEU A 73 -2.59 -0.39 19.25
N TYR A 74 -1.83 -1.42 19.60
CA TYR A 74 -2.27 -2.79 19.36
C TYR A 74 -3.63 -3.07 20.01
N ASP A 75 -3.80 -2.69 21.26
CA ASP A 75 -5.04 -2.92 22.00
C ASP A 75 -6.18 -2.07 21.42
N VAL A 76 -5.92 -0.84 21.03
CA VAL A 76 -6.88 0.06 20.37
C VAL A 76 -7.35 -0.52 19.04
N VAL A 77 -6.43 -1.06 18.23
CA VAL A 77 -6.74 -1.72 16.95
C VAL A 77 -7.60 -2.97 17.18
N MET A 78 -7.23 -3.80 18.17
CA MET A 78 -7.98 -5.04 18.46
C MET A 78 -9.40 -4.77 18.94
N ARG A 79 -9.66 -3.66 19.60
CA ARG A 79 -11.01 -3.21 19.95
C ARG A 79 -11.76 -2.53 18.81
N GLY A 80 -11.12 -2.33 17.66
CA GLY A 80 -11.72 -1.65 16.50
C GLY A 80 -11.89 -0.15 16.69
N GLU A 81 -11.13 0.47 17.58
CA GLU A 81 -11.26 1.89 17.95
C GLU A 81 -10.22 2.80 17.24
N TRP A 82 -9.25 2.23 16.54
CA TRP A 82 -8.24 2.96 15.79
C TRP A 82 -8.87 3.65 14.58
N THR A 83 -9.25 4.93 14.76
CA THR A 83 -9.89 5.80 13.77
C THR A 83 -9.09 7.08 13.55
N LEU A 84 -9.41 7.84 12.49
CA LEU A 84 -8.82 9.17 12.24
C LEU A 84 -9.02 10.11 13.44
N ASP A 85 -10.21 10.12 14.03
CA ASP A 85 -10.46 10.93 15.22
C ASP A 85 -9.63 10.46 16.42
N TYR A 86 -9.44 9.17 16.58
CA TYR A 86 -8.57 8.64 17.65
C TYR A 86 -7.13 9.09 17.41
N GLN A 87 -6.62 8.95 16.17
CA GLN A 87 -5.28 9.42 15.82
C GLN A 87 -5.10 10.91 16.09
N TYR A 88 -6.05 11.72 15.65
CA TYR A 88 -6.04 13.16 15.91
C TYR A 88 -5.98 13.50 17.39
N ASN A 89 -6.85 12.90 18.21
CA ASN A 89 -6.88 13.15 19.64
C ASN A 89 -5.60 12.65 20.36
N LEU A 90 -4.94 11.65 19.80
CA LEU A 90 -3.72 11.10 20.34
C LEU A 90 -2.53 12.05 20.17
N ILE A 91 -2.45 12.72 19.01
CA ILE A 91 -1.32 13.59 18.64
C ILE A 91 -1.53 15.06 18.99
N LYS A 92 -2.77 15.47 19.23
CA LYS A 92 -3.12 16.87 19.50
C LYS A 92 -2.29 17.45 20.63
N GLY A 93 -1.64 18.59 20.36
CA GLY A 93 -0.79 19.27 21.33
C GLY A 93 0.57 18.59 21.59
N MET A 94 0.94 17.59 20.80
CA MET A 94 2.23 16.90 20.93
C MET A 94 3.30 17.56 20.04
N TYR A 95 3.55 18.83 20.26
CA TYR A 95 4.62 19.57 19.60
C TYR A 95 5.63 20.06 20.63
N VAL A 96 6.90 19.85 20.38
CA VAL A 96 8.00 20.38 21.21
C VAL A 96 9.07 20.96 20.30
N ASP A 97 9.25 22.27 20.40
CA ASP A 97 10.30 23.01 19.70
C ASP A 97 11.69 22.59 20.19
N SER A 98 12.63 22.42 19.28
CA SER A 98 14.01 22.05 19.56
C SER A 98 14.84 23.17 20.24
N GLY A 99 14.25 24.37 20.31
CA GLY A 99 14.85 25.54 21.00
C GLY A 99 15.29 26.63 20.03
N ASP A 100 14.98 26.53 18.76
CA ASP A 100 15.33 27.54 17.75
C ASP A 100 14.17 28.48 17.38
N ASN A 101 12.97 28.24 17.94
CA ASN A 101 11.72 28.94 17.67
C ASN A 101 11.30 28.86 16.20
N LYS A 102 11.65 27.78 15.51
CA LYS A 102 11.26 27.48 14.15
C LYS A 102 10.66 26.09 14.09
N ARG A 103 9.65 25.93 13.29
CA ARG A 103 9.02 24.63 13.06
C ARG A 103 9.78 23.87 11.98
N THR A 104 10.57 22.88 12.38
CA THR A 104 11.46 22.11 11.50
C THR A 104 11.34 20.61 11.76
N ASP A 105 12.03 19.80 10.95
CA ASP A 105 12.16 18.36 11.14
C ASP A 105 13.08 17.97 12.32
N ASP A 106 13.73 18.96 12.96
CA ASP A 106 14.48 18.76 14.19
C ASP A 106 13.63 18.79 15.48
N ASP A 107 12.38 19.25 15.37
CA ASP A 107 11.43 19.28 16.47
C ASP A 107 10.83 17.89 16.76
N THR A 108 10.03 17.82 17.81
CA THR A 108 9.32 16.60 18.18
C THR A 108 7.83 16.75 17.97
N TYR A 109 7.23 15.75 17.34
CA TYR A 109 5.82 15.75 16.95
C TYR A 109 5.10 14.49 17.44
N GLY A 110 3.79 14.56 17.54
CA GLY A 110 2.95 13.38 17.73
C GLY A 110 2.92 12.48 16.48
N PHE A 111 2.93 13.11 15.30
CA PHE A 111 2.81 12.42 14.02
C PHE A 111 3.68 13.07 12.94
N ILE A 112 4.31 12.23 12.13
CA ILE A 112 5.02 12.67 10.93
C ILE A 112 4.55 11.87 9.72
N THR A 113 4.44 12.54 8.59
CA THR A 113 4.02 11.92 7.33
C THR A 113 4.57 12.70 6.14
N GLY A 114 4.49 12.14 4.94
CA GLY A 114 4.78 12.85 3.70
C GLY A 114 3.52 13.49 3.10
N ASP A 115 3.74 14.39 2.16
CA ASP A 115 2.67 14.91 1.30
C ASP A 115 2.25 13.86 0.24
N ILE A 116 1.28 14.19 -0.59
CA ILE A 116 0.79 13.43 -1.76
C ILE A 116 0.62 11.93 -1.50
N ILE A 117 1.64 11.12 -1.75
CA ILE A 117 1.57 9.64 -1.72
C ILE A 117 1.20 9.10 -0.32
N SER A 118 1.65 9.74 0.74
CA SER A 118 1.34 9.31 2.11
C SER A 118 -0.09 9.66 2.54
N MET A 119 -0.81 10.46 1.74
CA MET A 119 -2.21 10.81 1.99
C MET A 119 -3.20 9.84 1.33
N ASP A 120 -2.80 9.18 0.24
CA ASP A 120 -3.63 8.21 -0.48
C ASP A 120 -4.23 7.11 0.43
N PRO A 121 -3.44 6.50 1.36
CA PRO A 121 -3.96 5.44 2.22
C PRO A 121 -5.12 5.89 3.11
N TYR A 122 -5.16 7.16 3.52
CA TYR A 122 -6.26 7.67 4.35
C TYR A 122 -7.58 7.72 3.58
N MET A 123 -7.54 8.08 2.30
CA MET A 123 -8.74 8.08 1.47
C MET A 123 -9.29 6.67 1.25
N VAL A 124 -8.41 5.69 1.02
CA VAL A 124 -8.81 4.29 0.78
C VAL A 124 -9.21 3.58 2.07
N SER A 125 -8.51 3.81 3.17
CA SER A 125 -8.79 3.19 4.47
C SER A 125 -10.15 3.56 5.05
N THR A 126 -10.70 4.70 4.60
CA THR A 126 -12.06 5.12 4.99
C THR A 126 -13.16 4.22 4.42
N GLY A 127 -12.84 3.45 3.38
CA GLY A 127 -13.77 2.52 2.77
C GLY A 127 -14.82 3.17 1.86
N VAL A 128 -14.73 4.48 1.64
CA VAL A 128 -15.62 5.21 0.72
C VAL A 128 -15.16 4.98 -0.72
N PRO A 129 -15.93 4.31 -1.57
CA PRO A 129 -15.51 4.04 -2.94
C PRO A 129 -15.65 5.29 -3.81
N LEU A 130 -14.55 5.78 -4.38
CA LEU A 130 -14.54 6.85 -5.38
C LEU A 130 -15.12 6.39 -6.71
N ILE A 131 -14.86 5.14 -7.04
CA ILE A 131 -15.29 4.52 -8.29
C ILE A 131 -16.07 3.27 -7.94
N THR A 132 -17.24 3.14 -8.51
CA THR A 132 -18.07 1.95 -8.46
C THR A 132 -17.98 1.21 -9.80
N LYS A 133 -18.20 -0.08 -9.74
CA LYS A 133 -18.22 -0.93 -10.92
C LYS A 133 -19.57 -1.61 -10.99
N ASP A 134 -20.28 -1.42 -12.09
CA ASP A 134 -21.53 -2.09 -12.34
C ASP A 134 -21.34 -3.62 -12.34
N ALA A 135 -22.23 -4.36 -11.70
CA ALA A 135 -22.09 -5.80 -11.54
C ALA A 135 -22.31 -6.58 -12.83
N GLU A 136 -23.14 -6.05 -13.75
CA GLU A 136 -23.53 -6.70 -15.01
C GLU A 136 -22.69 -6.23 -16.19
N THR A 137 -22.63 -4.91 -16.39
CA THR A 137 -21.90 -4.31 -17.52
C THR A 137 -20.40 -4.22 -17.29
N ARG A 138 -19.97 -4.25 -16.01
CA ARG A 138 -18.58 -4.03 -15.59
C ARG A 138 -18.04 -2.63 -15.91
N GLU A 139 -18.92 -1.70 -16.20
CA GLU A 139 -18.55 -0.31 -16.41
C GLU A 139 -18.12 0.34 -15.10
N LEU A 140 -17.09 1.18 -15.19
CA LEU A 140 -16.61 1.97 -14.06
C LEU A 140 -17.28 3.33 -14.10
N THR A 141 -17.92 3.72 -13.01
CA THR A 141 -18.58 5.01 -12.86
C THR A 141 -18.05 5.74 -11.62
N PHE A 142 -17.99 7.07 -11.69
CA PHE A 142 -17.69 7.88 -10.53
C PHE A 142 -18.87 7.81 -9.55
N ASN A 143 -18.57 7.60 -8.27
CA ASN A 143 -19.57 7.52 -7.22
C ASN A 143 -19.94 8.93 -6.73
N ALA A 144 -20.92 9.54 -7.40
CA ALA A 144 -21.38 10.86 -7.04
C ALA A 144 -22.05 10.92 -5.65
N ASP A 145 -22.66 9.81 -5.22
CA ASP A 145 -23.36 9.73 -3.92
C ASP A 145 -22.39 9.74 -2.73
N ALA A 146 -21.12 9.39 -2.96
CA ALA A 146 -20.08 9.43 -1.93
C ALA A 146 -19.52 10.83 -1.65
N GLN A 147 -19.93 11.85 -2.39
CA GLN A 147 -19.33 13.20 -2.30
C GLN A 147 -19.34 13.76 -0.87
N LYS A 148 -20.43 13.59 -0.15
CA LYS A 148 -20.55 14.09 1.23
C LYS A 148 -19.56 13.39 2.16
N GLU A 149 -19.53 12.08 2.13
CA GLU A 149 -18.63 11.27 2.95
C GLU A 149 -17.15 11.53 2.62
N LEU A 150 -16.85 11.72 1.34
CA LEU A 150 -15.50 12.09 0.89
C LEU A 150 -15.08 13.46 1.40
N THR A 151 -16.00 14.43 1.44
CA THR A 151 -15.74 15.75 2.03
C THR A 151 -15.42 15.63 3.50
N GLU A 152 -16.20 14.86 4.27
CA GLU A 152 -15.97 14.63 5.69
C GLU A 152 -14.60 13.95 5.95
N VAL A 153 -14.20 13.02 5.08
CA VAL A 153 -12.88 12.39 5.12
C VAL A 153 -11.77 13.38 4.85
N VAL A 154 -11.91 14.19 3.80
CA VAL A 154 -10.92 15.23 3.46
C VAL A 154 -10.76 16.21 4.61
N ASP A 155 -11.85 16.65 5.21
CA ASP A 155 -11.84 17.57 6.36
C ASP A 155 -11.12 16.95 7.56
N ALA A 156 -11.38 15.68 7.84
CA ALA A 156 -10.74 14.96 8.93
C ALA A 156 -9.22 14.78 8.69
N VAL A 157 -8.83 14.47 7.46
CA VAL A 157 -7.41 14.35 7.08
C VAL A 157 -6.72 15.71 7.11
N GLN A 158 -7.34 16.76 6.61
CA GLN A 158 -6.81 18.13 6.68
C GLN A 158 -6.60 18.57 8.13
N LYS A 159 -7.58 18.30 8.99
CA LYS A 159 -7.48 18.59 10.42
C LYS A 159 -6.30 17.86 11.06
N LEU A 160 -6.07 16.60 10.69
CA LEU A 160 -4.95 15.81 11.18
C LEU A 160 -3.59 16.36 10.71
N VAL A 161 -3.45 16.66 9.42
CA VAL A 161 -2.14 17.05 8.84
C VAL A 161 -1.76 18.50 9.10
N HIS A 162 -2.74 19.36 9.41
CA HIS A 162 -2.50 20.77 9.75
C HIS A 162 -2.49 21.04 11.25
N ASP A 163 -2.63 20.01 12.09
CA ASP A 163 -2.46 20.16 13.54
C ASP A 163 -0.99 20.46 13.89
N GLU A 164 -0.78 21.20 14.98
CA GLU A 164 0.58 21.49 15.47
C GLU A 164 1.36 20.22 15.84
N GLY A 165 0.66 19.17 16.27
CA GLY A 165 1.24 17.86 16.58
C GLY A 165 1.66 17.05 15.36
N THR A 166 1.46 17.56 14.14
CA THR A 166 1.84 16.87 12.88
C THR A 166 2.92 17.62 12.14
N TYR A 167 3.96 16.92 11.68
CA TYR A 167 4.91 17.44 10.71
C TYR A 167 4.71 16.78 9.34
N LEU A 168 4.49 17.61 8.34
CA LEU A 168 4.29 17.19 6.96
C LEU A 168 5.57 17.44 6.15
N PHE A 169 6.28 16.35 5.81
CA PHE A 169 7.42 16.42 4.91
C PHE A 169 6.93 16.70 3.49
N LYS A 170 7.42 17.77 2.89
CA LYS A 170 7.14 18.10 1.49
C LYS A 170 8.16 17.42 0.59
N THR A 171 7.68 16.64 -0.34
CA THR A 171 8.52 15.93 -1.32
C THR A 171 9.38 16.89 -2.16
N ALA A 172 8.84 18.06 -2.47
CA ALA A 172 9.53 19.08 -3.25
C ALA A 172 10.74 19.74 -2.52
N ASP A 173 10.79 19.65 -1.20
CA ASP A 173 11.84 20.30 -0.40
C ASP A 173 13.10 19.42 -0.24
N LYS A 174 13.10 18.21 -0.78
CA LYS A 174 14.17 17.23 -0.57
C LYS A 174 14.66 16.64 -1.90
N ASP A 175 15.86 17.00 -2.29
CA ASP A 175 16.49 16.57 -3.56
C ASP A 175 17.07 15.14 -3.51
N ASP A 176 17.10 14.49 -2.35
CA ASP A 176 17.74 13.19 -2.19
C ASP A 176 16.71 12.04 -2.24
N VAL A 177 16.54 11.52 -3.45
CA VAL A 177 15.60 10.42 -3.76
C VAL A 177 15.87 9.12 -2.97
N GLY A 178 17.04 8.99 -2.34
CA GLY A 178 17.43 7.79 -1.58
C GLY A 178 17.13 7.85 -0.10
N LYS A 179 16.93 9.03 0.48
CA LYS A 179 16.69 9.19 1.91
C LYS A 179 15.21 9.11 2.24
N ASN A 180 14.91 8.32 3.25
CA ASN A 180 13.58 8.32 3.85
C ASN A 180 13.58 9.19 5.11
N TYR A 181 13.39 10.48 4.94
CA TYR A 181 13.39 11.46 6.03
C TYR A 181 12.39 11.14 7.12
N ILE A 182 11.25 10.55 6.77
CA ILE A 182 10.23 10.14 7.73
C ILE A 182 10.77 9.03 8.64
N VAL A 183 11.40 7.99 8.07
CA VAL A 183 12.01 6.91 8.86
C VAL A 183 13.15 7.45 9.72
N GLU A 184 13.98 8.33 9.16
CA GLU A 184 15.10 8.93 9.88
C GLU A 184 14.63 9.76 11.10
N ALA A 185 13.63 10.63 10.92
CA ALA A 185 13.06 11.42 12.00
C ALA A 185 12.38 10.52 13.05
N PHE A 186 11.63 9.51 12.63
CA PHE A 186 11.02 8.53 13.52
C PHE A 186 12.09 7.75 14.31
N ALA A 187 13.15 7.28 13.66
CA ALA A 187 14.24 6.55 14.29
C ALA A 187 15.01 7.38 15.33
N LYS A 188 15.11 8.68 15.09
CA LYS A 188 15.68 9.64 16.07
C LYS A 188 14.73 9.97 17.23
N GLY A 189 13.55 9.38 17.29
CA GLY A 189 12.54 9.65 18.32
C GLY A 189 11.86 11.01 18.19
N LYS A 190 11.92 11.63 17.00
CA LYS A 190 11.30 12.94 16.71
C LYS A 190 9.78 12.83 16.50
N SER A 191 9.24 11.62 16.54
CA SER A 191 7.80 11.41 16.42
C SER A 191 7.32 10.21 17.22
N MET A 192 6.08 10.30 17.72
CA MET A 192 5.40 9.18 18.33
C MET A 192 4.92 8.18 17.29
N MET A 193 4.45 8.64 16.12
CA MET A 193 4.01 7.78 15.04
C MET A 193 4.31 8.37 13.65
N ALA A 194 4.32 7.49 12.64
CA ALA A 194 4.51 7.87 11.25
C ALA A 194 3.72 6.96 10.30
N THR A 195 3.37 7.49 9.13
CA THR A 195 2.82 6.69 8.00
C THR A 195 3.95 6.30 7.06
N LEU A 196 4.10 5.00 6.83
CA LEU A 196 5.16 4.40 6.02
C LEU A 196 4.62 3.23 5.20
N MET A 197 5.40 2.80 4.21
CA MET A 197 5.25 1.46 3.59
C MET A 197 6.21 0.46 4.24
N PHE A 198 5.90 -0.83 4.18
CA PHE A 198 6.87 -1.86 4.59
C PHE A 198 8.21 -1.74 3.84
N TRP A 199 8.17 -1.31 2.59
CA TRP A 199 9.37 -1.04 1.80
C TRP A 199 10.30 -0.02 2.46
N ASN A 200 9.75 1.03 3.06
CA ASN A 200 10.53 2.04 3.77
C ASN A 200 11.21 1.45 5.02
N MET A 201 10.51 0.57 5.74
CA MET A 201 11.06 -0.12 6.92
C MET A 201 12.16 -1.10 6.53
N GLU A 202 11.96 -1.91 5.47
CA GLU A 202 12.92 -2.88 4.97
C GLU A 202 14.26 -2.22 4.59
N HIS A 203 14.20 -1.07 3.91
CA HIS A 203 15.40 -0.34 3.48
C HIS A 203 16.11 0.44 4.59
N ASN A 204 15.47 0.58 5.74
CA ASN A 204 15.98 1.34 6.87
C ASN A 204 15.93 0.51 8.17
N ILE A 205 15.99 -0.80 8.06
CA ILE A 205 15.84 -1.70 9.22
C ILE A 205 16.91 -1.44 10.30
N ASP A 206 18.13 -1.11 9.90
CA ASP A 206 19.23 -0.83 10.82
C ASP A 206 18.93 0.41 11.71
N GLN A 207 18.27 1.42 11.14
CA GLN A 207 17.87 2.62 11.89
C GLN A 207 16.75 2.32 12.90
N LEU A 208 15.86 1.39 12.56
CA LEU A 208 14.74 0.98 13.40
C LEU A 208 15.11 -0.07 14.45
N ALA A 209 16.23 -0.78 14.28
CA ALA A 209 16.64 -1.91 15.12
C ALA A 209 16.85 -1.55 16.60
N THR A 210 17.12 -0.28 16.92
CA THR A 210 17.32 0.19 18.28
C THR A 210 16.06 0.65 18.99
N LEU A 211 14.93 0.69 18.26
CA LEU A 211 13.66 1.17 18.79
C LEU A 211 12.75 0.03 19.23
N THR A 212 11.98 0.28 20.26
CA THR A 212 10.80 -0.52 20.58
C THR A 212 9.59 0.12 19.89
N TYR A 213 9.18 -0.46 18.77
CA TYR A 213 8.06 0.06 17.98
C TYR A 213 6.99 -1.00 17.75
N GLY A 214 5.82 -0.55 17.39
CA GLY A 214 4.72 -1.37 16.94
C GLY A 214 4.24 -0.95 15.55
N ILE A 215 3.42 -1.80 14.95
CA ILE A 215 2.81 -1.58 13.63
C ILE A 215 1.30 -1.68 13.79
N ALA A 216 0.59 -0.71 13.24
CA ALA A 216 -0.86 -0.67 13.16
C ALA A 216 -1.31 -0.47 11.71
N PRO A 217 -2.53 -0.86 11.34
CA PRO A 217 -3.10 -0.48 10.05
C PRO A 217 -3.25 1.05 9.98
N ILE A 218 -3.47 1.57 8.78
CA ILE A 218 -3.96 2.95 8.62
C ILE A 218 -5.29 3.06 9.36
N PRO A 219 -5.55 4.16 10.09
CA PRO A 219 -6.79 4.31 10.84
C PRO A 219 -8.00 4.33 9.91
N LYS A 220 -9.09 3.76 10.33
CA LYS A 220 -10.37 3.83 9.62
C LYS A 220 -11.09 5.14 9.92
N PHE A 221 -12.05 5.51 9.08
CA PHE A 221 -12.81 6.75 9.27
C PHE A 221 -13.81 6.62 10.42
N SER A 222 -14.55 5.50 10.49
CA SER A 222 -15.52 5.26 11.56
C SER A 222 -15.32 3.90 12.25
N LYS A 223 -15.82 3.77 13.50
CA LYS A 223 -15.71 2.53 14.28
C LYS A 223 -16.43 1.34 13.63
N THR A 224 -17.45 1.59 12.82
CA THR A 224 -18.27 0.55 12.17
C THR A 224 -17.64 -0.03 10.91
N GLN A 225 -16.58 0.60 10.40
CA GLN A 225 -15.89 0.12 9.21
C GLN A 225 -14.86 -0.96 9.56
N GLU A 226 -14.53 -1.79 8.59
CA GLU A 226 -13.40 -2.70 8.65
C GLU A 226 -12.08 -1.99 8.35
N TYR A 227 -10.98 -2.46 8.93
CA TYR A 227 -9.66 -1.99 8.54
C TYR A 227 -9.36 -2.38 7.10
N ARG A 228 -8.83 -1.45 6.34
CA ARG A 228 -8.42 -1.64 4.94
C ARG A 228 -6.97 -1.26 4.77
N SER A 229 -6.27 -2.00 3.94
CA SER A 229 -4.90 -1.69 3.58
C SER A 229 -4.87 -1.08 2.18
N TYR A 230 -4.14 -0.01 2.02
CA TYR A 230 -3.80 0.56 0.73
C TYR A 230 -2.44 0.04 0.29
N VAL A 231 -2.36 -0.36 -0.96
CA VAL A 231 -1.12 -0.77 -1.63
C VAL A 231 -0.86 0.20 -2.76
N GLN A 232 0.35 0.74 -2.83
CA GLN A 232 0.72 1.68 -3.88
C GLN A 232 0.58 1.04 -5.28
N ASP A 233 0.30 1.86 -6.28
CA ASP A 233 -0.01 1.47 -7.66
C ASP A 233 1.12 0.74 -8.41
N GLN A 234 2.36 0.75 -7.90
CA GLN A 234 3.52 0.05 -8.47
C GLN A 234 3.58 -1.43 -8.10
N VAL A 235 2.50 -2.00 -7.60
CA VAL A 235 2.40 -3.42 -7.29
C VAL A 235 2.56 -4.28 -8.54
N SER A 236 3.27 -5.41 -8.39
CA SER A 236 3.47 -6.36 -9.49
C SER A 236 2.16 -7.04 -9.86
N SER A 237 1.87 -7.04 -11.15
CA SER A 237 0.74 -7.76 -11.74
C SER A 237 1.24 -8.84 -12.68
N PHE A 238 0.56 -9.97 -12.70
CA PHE A 238 0.89 -11.12 -13.52
C PHE A 238 -0.05 -11.22 -14.70
N GLY A 239 0.50 -11.38 -15.89
CA GLY A 239 -0.24 -11.61 -17.10
C GLY A 239 0.51 -12.58 -18.02
N ILE A 240 -0.20 -13.25 -18.90
CA ILE A 240 0.38 -14.16 -19.90
C ILE A 240 0.32 -13.49 -21.27
N SER A 241 1.47 -13.38 -21.93
CA SER A 241 1.53 -12.82 -23.29
C SER A 241 0.76 -13.71 -24.27
N ALA A 242 -0.01 -13.10 -25.16
CA ALA A 242 -0.72 -13.83 -26.22
C ALA A 242 0.20 -14.57 -27.20
N GLY A 243 1.44 -14.09 -27.36
CA GLY A 243 2.44 -14.72 -28.24
C GLY A 243 3.14 -15.95 -27.64
N VAL A 244 2.86 -16.29 -26.37
CA VAL A 244 3.44 -17.48 -25.73
C VAL A 244 2.61 -18.72 -26.05
N GLY A 245 3.15 -19.58 -26.94
CA GLY A 245 2.58 -20.90 -27.26
C GLY A 245 1.27 -20.89 -28.07
N GLY A 246 0.99 -21.99 -28.79
CA GLY A 246 -0.35 -22.29 -29.30
C GLY A 246 -1.31 -22.58 -28.14
N ASP A 247 -2.59 -22.70 -28.44
CA ASP A 247 -3.63 -22.94 -27.43
C ASP A 247 -3.37 -24.20 -26.61
N ASP A 248 -2.76 -25.24 -27.18
CA ASP A 248 -2.39 -26.47 -26.49
C ASP A 248 -1.28 -26.30 -25.46
N ARG A 249 -0.37 -25.32 -25.64
CA ARG A 249 0.69 -25.04 -24.67
C ARG A 249 0.27 -24.12 -23.55
N SER A 250 -0.85 -23.40 -23.67
CA SER A 250 -1.39 -22.61 -22.57
C SER A 250 -1.89 -23.50 -21.43
N GLU A 251 -2.30 -24.74 -21.75
CA GLU A 251 -2.61 -25.78 -20.76
C GLU A 251 -1.35 -26.36 -20.11
N GLU A 252 -0.22 -26.32 -20.81
CA GLU A 252 1.09 -26.79 -20.35
C GLU A 252 1.94 -25.69 -19.69
N LEU A 253 1.48 -24.42 -19.64
CA LEU A 253 2.18 -23.39 -18.91
C LEU A 253 2.01 -23.62 -17.41
N PRO A 254 2.87 -24.44 -16.80
CA PRO A 254 2.77 -24.81 -15.39
C PRO A 254 3.38 -23.73 -14.49
N CYS A 255 3.32 -22.46 -14.90
CA CYS A 255 3.70 -21.34 -14.01
C CYS A 255 2.93 -21.41 -12.71
N TRP A 256 1.81 -22.09 -12.70
CA TRP A 256 0.88 -22.16 -11.59
C TRP A 256 0.80 -23.56 -10.96
N LYS A 257 1.41 -24.55 -11.59
CA LYS A 257 1.82 -25.74 -10.85
C LYS A 257 3.11 -25.34 -10.10
N PRO A 258 3.19 -25.51 -8.80
CA PRO A 258 4.36 -25.06 -8.05
C PRO A 258 5.61 -25.62 -8.73
N TRP A 259 6.46 -24.69 -9.22
CA TRP A 259 7.87 -24.95 -9.53
C TRP A 259 8.34 -25.22 -10.96
N ARG A 260 7.56 -24.97 -12.01
CA ARG A 260 8.15 -25.04 -13.38
C ARG A 260 7.53 -23.98 -14.30
N THR A 261 8.14 -22.86 -14.53
CA THR A 261 8.13 -22.10 -15.81
C THR A 261 8.59 -20.66 -15.70
N THR A 262 8.80 -20.02 -16.86
CA THR A 262 9.19 -18.61 -16.99
C THR A 262 7.98 -17.72 -16.71
N ALA A 263 7.99 -17.02 -15.58
CA ALA A 263 7.03 -15.97 -15.31
C ALA A 263 7.55 -14.65 -15.89
N ILE A 264 6.68 -13.91 -16.57
CA ILE A 264 6.98 -12.56 -17.02
C ILE A 264 6.31 -11.61 -16.03
N ILE A 265 7.12 -10.93 -15.23
CA ILE A 265 6.63 -9.87 -14.35
C ILE A 265 6.75 -8.57 -15.12
N SER A 266 5.62 -7.92 -15.37
CA SER A 266 5.59 -6.56 -15.90
C SER A 266 5.32 -5.61 -14.74
N CYS A 267 6.31 -4.80 -14.37
CA CYS A 267 6.16 -3.73 -13.41
C CYS A 267 6.43 -2.40 -14.13
N GLY A 268 5.39 -1.60 -14.33
CA GLY A 268 5.51 -0.28 -14.94
C GLY A 268 6.21 -0.30 -16.32
N ARG A 269 7.37 0.34 -16.44
CA ARG A 269 8.10 0.47 -17.71
C ARG A 269 9.07 -0.68 -18.04
N HIS A 270 9.20 -1.67 -17.16
CA HIS A 270 10.19 -2.74 -17.33
C HIS A 270 9.55 -4.12 -17.34
N THR A 271 9.87 -4.90 -18.36
CA THR A 271 9.51 -6.32 -18.47
C THR A 271 10.73 -7.16 -18.13
N ILE A 272 10.66 -7.96 -17.08
CA ILE A 272 11.76 -8.85 -16.65
C ILE A 272 11.36 -10.30 -16.91
N PRO A 273 12.04 -11.00 -17.83
CA PRO A 273 11.81 -12.44 -17.98
C PRO A 273 12.49 -13.19 -16.83
N ILE A 274 11.72 -14.00 -16.10
CA ILE A 274 12.23 -14.90 -15.07
C ILE A 274 12.26 -16.31 -15.65
N ARG A 275 13.48 -16.87 -15.81
CA ARG A 275 13.66 -18.30 -16.09
C ARG A 275 13.88 -19.02 -14.76
N CYS A 276 13.00 -19.93 -14.43
CA CYS A 276 13.17 -20.84 -13.30
C CYS A 276 13.71 -22.18 -13.81
N PRO A 277 14.94 -22.57 -13.47
CA PRO A 277 15.42 -23.95 -13.72
C PRO A 277 14.66 -24.92 -12.80
N PRO A 278 14.62 -26.22 -13.14
CA PRO A 278 13.96 -27.22 -12.31
C PRO A 278 14.56 -27.20 -10.89
N GLY A 279 13.75 -26.80 -9.91
CA GLY A 279 14.08 -26.87 -8.49
C GLY A 279 14.35 -25.54 -7.76
N ILE A 280 14.70 -24.42 -8.40
CA ILE A 280 14.97 -23.16 -7.69
C ILE A 280 14.59 -21.94 -8.55
N CYS A 281 13.69 -21.12 -8.05
CA CYS A 281 13.40 -19.80 -8.62
C CYS A 281 14.36 -18.78 -7.99
N ARG A 282 15.35 -18.30 -8.74
CA ARG A 282 16.21 -17.19 -8.30
C ARG A 282 15.79 -15.91 -9.01
N ILE A 283 15.34 -14.94 -8.24
CA ILE A 283 15.16 -13.55 -8.71
C ILE A 283 16.56 -12.95 -8.82
N ARG A 284 17.01 -12.68 -10.03
CA ARG A 284 18.20 -11.82 -10.23
C ARG A 284 17.71 -10.37 -10.25
N SER A 285 18.13 -9.58 -9.29
CA SER A 285 18.00 -8.14 -9.37
C SER A 285 18.80 -7.61 -10.59
N PRO A 286 18.28 -6.65 -11.35
CA PRO A 286 19.06 -6.03 -12.41
C PRO A 286 20.26 -5.32 -11.80
N ARG A 287 21.46 -5.62 -12.30
CA ARG A 287 22.65 -4.81 -12.00
C ARG A 287 22.37 -3.40 -12.52
N ARG A 288 22.64 -2.42 -11.70
CA ARG A 288 22.69 -1.00 -12.11
C ARG A 288 23.73 -0.88 -13.22
N PHE A 289 23.32 -0.34 -14.34
CA PHE A 289 24.18 0.35 -15.29
C PHE A 289 23.95 1.84 -15.11
#